data_e6079a4432bd9a34a5f30777e3f29b01
#
_entry.id   e6079a4432bd9a34a5f30777e3f29b01
#
_cell.length_a   1.000
_cell.length_b   1.000
_cell.length_c   1.000
_cell.angle_alpha   90.00
_cell.angle_beta   90.00
_cell.angle_gamma   90.00
#
_symmetry.space_group_name_H-M   'P 1'
#
loop_
_entity.id
_entity.type
_entity.pdbx_description
1 polymer ?
#
loop_
_entity_poly.entity_id
_entity_poly.type
_entity_poly.pdbx_seq_one_letter_code
_entity_poly.pdbx_strand_id
1 'polypeptide(L)'
;TQSGQNTLISEMLKGINGSTRVVDLFSGCGTFSIAAAQHANVHAVENNEEMLTALKRSANQMTNLKNVTTELRDLFMRPLLPHELNEYDAAIIDPPRAGARTQMTEIINSDIKKLVMISCNPISFSRDVQNLVDAGFVMGTVTPVDQFIYSPHLEIISIFNRA
;
A
#
# COMPACT_ATOMS: atom_id res chain seq x y z
N THR A 1 8.81 -8.24 13.57
CA THR A 1 10.28 -8.28 13.67
C THR A 1 10.93 -7.33 12.66
N GLN A 2 12.12 -6.83 12.97
CA GLN A 2 12.87 -5.97 12.03
C GLN A 2 13.15 -6.70 10.71
N SER A 3 13.47 -7.97 10.75
CA SER A 3 13.70 -8.80 9.56
C SER A 3 12.44 -8.90 8.69
N GLY A 4 11.27 -9.16 9.28
CA GLY A 4 10.00 -9.22 8.56
C GLY A 4 9.65 -7.88 7.91
N GLN A 5 9.81 -6.78 8.65
CA GLN A 5 9.57 -5.44 8.11
C GLN A 5 10.49 -5.12 6.93
N ASN A 6 11.78 -5.46 7.03
CA ASN A 6 12.73 -5.26 5.94
C ASN A 6 12.35 -6.08 4.69
N THR A 7 11.85 -7.31 4.87
CA THR A 7 11.34 -8.13 3.76
C THR A 7 10.14 -7.48 3.09
N LEU A 8 9.14 -7.03 3.86
CA LEU A 8 7.97 -6.33 3.32
C LEU A 8 8.37 -5.07 2.54
N ILE A 9 9.27 -4.25 3.09
CA ILE A 9 9.77 -3.05 2.42
C ILE A 9 10.50 -3.42 1.12
N SER A 10 11.36 -4.44 1.15
CA SER A 10 12.11 -4.87 -0.05
C SER A 10 11.16 -5.34 -1.16
N GLU A 11 10.16 -6.15 -0.84
CA GLU A 11 9.16 -6.60 -1.82
C GLU A 11 8.29 -5.44 -2.33
N MET A 12 7.88 -4.54 -1.45
CA MET A 12 7.13 -3.34 -1.83
C MET A 12 7.92 -2.48 -2.82
N LEU A 13 9.21 -2.24 -2.57
CA LEU A 13 10.06 -1.45 -3.45
C LEU A 13 10.22 -2.08 -4.85
N LYS A 14 10.25 -3.42 -4.95
CA LYS A 14 10.21 -4.12 -6.24
C LYS A 14 8.91 -3.81 -6.98
N GLY A 15 7.79 -3.81 -6.27
CA GLY A 15 6.46 -3.58 -6.85
C GLY A 15 6.26 -2.17 -7.40
N ILE A 16 6.88 -1.16 -6.79
CA ILE A 16 6.78 0.23 -7.26
C ILE A 16 7.95 0.65 -8.17
N ASN A 17 8.86 -0.26 -8.50
CA ASN A 17 10.05 0.08 -9.28
C ASN A 17 9.70 0.77 -10.60
N GLY A 18 10.39 1.88 -10.89
CA GLY A 18 10.16 2.72 -12.06
C GLY A 18 8.93 3.63 -11.96
N SER A 19 8.21 3.64 -10.84
CA SER A 19 7.13 4.60 -10.58
C SER A 19 7.71 5.91 -10.08
N THR A 20 7.07 7.02 -10.46
CA THR A 20 7.45 8.39 -10.07
C THR A 20 6.47 9.01 -9.07
N ARG A 21 5.22 8.55 -9.09
CA ARG A 21 4.11 9.00 -8.25
C ARG A 21 3.40 7.78 -7.66
N VAL A 22 3.43 7.64 -6.35
CA VAL A 22 2.88 6.50 -5.63
C VAL A 22 1.84 6.99 -4.61
N VAL A 23 0.72 6.30 -4.53
CA VAL A 23 -0.25 6.47 -3.45
C VAL A 23 -0.11 5.33 -2.45
N ASP A 24 -0.08 5.67 -1.15
CA ASP A 24 -0.04 4.72 -0.03
C ASP A 24 -1.35 4.79 0.75
N LEU A 25 -2.17 3.76 0.59
CA LEU A 25 -3.53 3.67 1.12
C LEU A 25 -3.54 2.87 2.43
N PHE A 26 -4.15 3.43 3.47
CA PHE A 26 -4.05 2.94 4.85
C PHE A 26 -2.61 3.03 5.36
N SER A 27 -1.98 4.19 5.16
CA SER A 27 -0.53 4.37 5.32
C SER A 27 -0.03 4.23 6.77
N GLY A 28 -0.92 4.31 7.75
CA GLY A 28 -0.54 4.30 9.15
C GLY A 28 0.48 5.40 9.48
N CYS A 29 1.49 5.05 10.24
CA CYS A 29 2.60 5.97 10.58
C CYS A 29 3.66 6.11 9.47
N GLY A 30 3.44 5.51 8.28
CA GLY A 30 4.22 5.74 7.08
C GLY A 30 5.40 4.82 6.85
N THR A 31 5.38 3.61 7.36
CA THR A 31 6.46 2.62 7.14
C THR A 31 6.77 2.45 5.66
N PHE A 32 5.75 2.23 4.83
CA PHE A 32 5.92 2.08 3.39
C PHE A 32 6.07 3.43 2.68
N SER A 33 5.34 4.45 3.12
CA SER A 33 5.44 5.81 2.56
C SER A 33 6.87 6.36 2.61
N ILE A 34 7.55 6.24 3.75
CA ILE A 34 8.92 6.73 3.93
C ILE A 34 9.91 5.94 3.06
N ALA A 35 9.77 4.62 3.00
CA ALA A 35 10.63 3.79 2.17
C ALA A 35 10.42 4.10 0.67
N ALA A 36 9.16 4.23 0.22
CA ALA A 36 8.82 4.59 -1.15
C ALA A 36 9.32 5.99 -1.52
N ALA A 37 9.29 6.94 -0.58
CA ALA A 37 9.71 8.33 -0.80
C ALA A 37 11.21 8.49 -1.10
N GLN A 38 12.02 7.48 -0.87
CA GLN A 38 13.41 7.47 -1.35
C GLN A 38 13.49 7.39 -2.89
N HIS A 39 12.43 6.90 -3.55
CA HIS A 39 12.42 6.62 -4.98
C HIS A 39 11.37 7.41 -5.77
N ALA A 40 10.22 7.72 -5.18
CA ALA A 40 9.07 8.34 -5.82
C ALA A 40 8.44 9.44 -4.94
N ASN A 41 7.65 10.32 -5.54
CA ASN A 41 6.74 11.18 -4.77
C ASN A 41 5.62 10.32 -4.21
N VAL A 42 5.27 10.51 -2.94
CA VAL A 42 4.29 9.70 -2.23
C VAL A 42 3.14 10.56 -1.71
N HIS A 43 1.92 10.08 -1.92
CA HIS A 43 0.72 10.59 -1.27
C HIS A 43 0.20 9.53 -0.30
N ALA A 44 0.22 9.84 1.00
CA ALA A 44 -0.17 8.92 2.06
C ALA A 44 -1.57 9.26 2.56
N VAL A 45 -2.47 8.28 2.57
CA VAL A 45 -3.87 8.43 3.00
C VAL A 45 -4.14 7.55 4.21
N GLU A 46 -4.64 8.16 5.29
CA GLU A 46 -4.88 7.50 6.57
C GLU A 46 -6.04 8.19 7.30
N ASN A 47 -6.79 7.47 8.12
CA ASN A 47 -7.91 8.01 8.89
C ASN A 47 -7.53 8.42 10.33
N ASN A 48 -6.29 8.21 10.73
CA ASN A 48 -5.77 8.54 12.06
C ASN A 48 -4.79 9.73 11.98
N GLU A 49 -5.21 10.86 12.54
CA GLU A 49 -4.43 12.11 12.50
C GLU A 49 -3.09 12.01 13.25
N GLU A 50 -3.04 11.25 14.35
CA GLU A 50 -1.81 11.05 15.12
C GLU A 50 -0.77 10.28 14.29
N MET A 51 -1.21 9.25 13.55
CA MET A 51 -0.34 8.49 12.66
C MET A 51 0.19 9.36 11.52
N LEU A 52 -0.64 10.19 10.89
CA LEU A 52 -0.20 11.15 9.87
C LEU A 52 0.76 12.19 10.43
N THR A 53 0.56 12.63 11.66
CA THR A 53 1.48 13.55 12.34
C THR A 53 2.85 12.90 12.57
N ALA A 54 2.86 11.63 12.99
CA ALA A 54 4.10 10.85 13.13
C ALA A 54 4.82 10.68 11.79
N LEU A 55 4.08 10.36 10.71
CA LEU A 55 4.62 10.26 9.36
C LEU A 55 5.26 11.57 8.91
N LYS A 56 4.56 12.71 9.04
CA LYS A 56 5.08 14.04 8.68
C LYS A 56 6.37 14.38 9.45
N ARG A 57 6.38 14.09 10.76
CA ARG A 57 7.57 14.30 11.59
C ARG A 57 8.75 13.48 11.10
N SER A 58 8.53 12.18 10.82
CA SER A 58 9.58 11.29 10.31
C SER A 58 10.09 11.75 8.96
N ALA A 59 9.21 12.11 8.03
CA ALA A 59 9.59 12.61 6.72
C ALA A 59 10.43 13.88 6.80
N ASN A 60 10.07 14.83 7.69
CA ASN A 60 10.79 16.08 7.88
C ASN A 60 12.20 15.91 8.52
N GLN A 61 12.42 14.82 9.25
CA GLN A 61 13.70 14.51 9.87
C GLN A 61 14.68 13.79 8.93
N MET A 62 14.16 13.24 7.82
CA MET A 62 15.00 12.51 6.87
C MET A 62 15.45 13.41 5.73
N THR A 63 16.68 13.20 5.30
CA THR A 63 17.24 13.84 4.11
C THR A 63 17.08 12.94 2.89
N ASN A 64 17.07 13.53 1.70
CA ASN A 64 17.03 12.81 0.42
C ASN A 64 15.71 12.05 0.14
N LEU A 65 14.60 12.43 0.76
CA LEU A 65 13.28 11.97 0.35
C LEU A 65 12.75 12.83 -0.80
N LYS A 66 11.99 12.19 -1.67
CA LYS A 66 11.08 12.86 -2.60
C LYS A 66 9.93 13.48 -1.82
N ASN A 67 9.03 14.18 -2.51
CA ASN A 67 7.89 14.82 -1.85
C ASN A 67 6.95 13.81 -1.20
N VAL A 68 6.59 14.06 0.06
CA VAL A 68 5.59 13.29 0.80
C VAL A 68 4.44 14.22 1.17
N THR A 69 3.26 13.92 0.62
CA THR A 69 2.00 14.58 0.97
C THR A 69 1.12 13.64 1.77
N THR A 70 0.23 14.17 2.60
CA THR A 70 -0.64 13.36 3.45
C THR A 70 -2.07 13.84 3.38
N GLU A 71 -3.02 12.92 3.48
CA GLU A 71 -4.45 13.20 3.53
C GLU A 71 -5.11 12.44 4.69
N LEU A 72 -5.88 13.16 5.52
CA LEU A 72 -6.73 12.58 6.54
C LEU A 72 -8.06 12.18 5.89
N ARG A 73 -8.26 10.88 5.68
CA ARG A 73 -9.43 10.36 4.97
C ARG A 73 -9.77 8.94 5.40
N ASP A 74 -11.03 8.70 5.70
CA ASP A 74 -11.56 7.36 5.92
C ASP A 74 -11.87 6.69 4.58
N LEU A 75 -10.99 5.77 4.16
CA LEU A 75 -11.11 5.07 2.88
C LEU A 75 -12.25 4.03 2.85
N PHE A 76 -12.83 3.66 3.99
CA PHE A 76 -14.03 2.83 4.03
C PHE A 76 -15.28 3.62 3.64
N MET A 77 -15.35 4.88 4.07
CA MET A 77 -16.49 5.76 3.82
C MET A 77 -16.33 6.60 2.56
N ARG A 78 -15.10 7.00 2.24
CA ARG A 78 -14.76 7.85 1.10
C ARG A 78 -13.48 7.33 0.42
N PRO A 79 -13.56 6.25 -0.37
CA PRO A 79 -12.40 5.75 -1.11
C PRO A 79 -11.86 6.81 -2.06
N LEU A 80 -10.59 6.73 -2.44
CA LEU A 80 -10.07 7.48 -3.57
C LEU A 80 -10.74 6.97 -4.85
N LEU A 81 -11.36 7.87 -5.58
CA LEU A 81 -12.08 7.56 -6.81
C LEU A 81 -11.11 7.34 -7.99
N PRO A 82 -11.55 6.71 -9.09
CA PRO A 82 -10.68 6.41 -10.22
C PRO A 82 -9.92 7.63 -10.77
N HIS A 83 -10.59 8.79 -10.88
CA HIS A 83 -9.94 10.01 -11.38
C HIS A 83 -8.84 10.55 -10.43
N GLU A 84 -8.97 10.34 -9.11
CA GLU A 84 -7.93 10.66 -8.12
C GLU A 84 -6.77 9.66 -8.22
N LEU A 85 -7.09 8.37 -8.37
CA LEU A 85 -6.09 7.29 -8.50
C LEU A 85 -5.28 7.39 -9.79
N ASN A 86 -5.88 7.88 -10.88
CA ASN A 86 -5.22 8.04 -12.18
C ASN A 86 -4.08 9.06 -12.17
N GLU A 87 -3.92 9.80 -11.08
CA GLU A 87 -2.77 10.67 -10.87
C GLU A 87 -1.49 9.91 -10.47
N TYR A 88 -1.57 8.60 -10.16
CA TYR A 88 -0.45 7.80 -9.66
C TYR A 88 -0.07 6.67 -10.61
N ASP A 89 1.23 6.33 -10.63
CA ASP A 89 1.77 5.23 -11.42
C ASP A 89 1.58 3.88 -10.71
N ALA A 90 1.59 3.91 -9.38
CA ALA A 90 1.44 2.74 -8.53
C ALA A 90 0.67 3.05 -7.25
N ALA A 91 0.04 2.02 -6.70
CA ALA A 91 -0.58 2.05 -5.38
C ALA A 91 0.04 1.00 -4.45
N ILE A 92 0.16 1.38 -3.18
CA ILE A 92 0.44 0.48 -2.05
C ILE A 92 -0.85 0.43 -1.23
N ILE A 93 -1.25 -0.75 -0.79
CA ILE A 93 -2.42 -0.90 0.06
C ILE A 93 -2.15 -1.91 1.18
N ASP A 94 -2.28 -1.45 2.43
CA ASP A 94 -2.10 -2.24 3.65
C ASP A 94 -3.32 -2.07 4.57
N PRO A 95 -4.47 -2.67 4.20
CA PRO A 95 -5.71 -2.45 4.89
C PRO A 95 -5.78 -3.21 6.22
N PRO A 96 -6.67 -2.80 7.14
CA PRO A 96 -7.01 -3.59 8.33
C PRO A 96 -7.53 -4.98 7.97
N ARG A 97 -7.67 -5.86 8.96
CA ARG A 97 -8.09 -7.27 8.80
C ARG A 97 -9.38 -7.48 8.01
N ALA A 98 -10.28 -6.51 7.99
CA ALA A 98 -11.52 -6.56 7.20
C ALA A 98 -11.28 -6.50 5.68
N GLY A 99 -10.08 -6.13 5.25
CA GLY A 99 -9.75 -5.83 3.86
C GLY A 99 -10.24 -4.44 3.45
N ALA A 100 -10.19 -4.14 2.16
CA ALA A 100 -10.50 -2.81 1.62
C ALA A 100 -11.41 -2.89 0.38
N ARG A 101 -12.50 -3.66 0.46
CA ARG A 101 -13.38 -3.96 -0.69
C ARG A 101 -13.74 -2.72 -1.50
N THR A 102 -14.19 -1.64 -0.84
CA THR A 102 -14.63 -0.43 -1.52
C THR A 102 -13.47 0.21 -2.28
N GLN A 103 -12.31 0.38 -1.63
CA GLN A 103 -11.13 0.95 -2.26
C GLN A 103 -10.58 0.07 -3.39
N MET A 104 -10.67 -1.26 -3.25
CA MET A 104 -10.27 -2.20 -4.30
C MET A 104 -11.14 -2.06 -5.55
N THR A 105 -12.44 -1.81 -5.39
CA THR A 105 -13.34 -1.54 -6.52
C THR A 105 -12.89 -0.30 -7.29
N GLU A 106 -12.50 0.76 -6.60
CA GLU A 106 -12.03 2.00 -7.24
C GLU A 106 -10.67 1.80 -7.94
N ILE A 107 -9.75 1.01 -7.34
CA ILE A 107 -8.47 0.65 -7.98
C ILE A 107 -8.73 -0.14 -9.27
N ILE A 108 -9.65 -1.10 -9.26
CA ILE A 108 -10.04 -1.89 -10.44
C ILE A 108 -10.54 -0.99 -11.57
N ASN A 109 -11.32 0.03 -11.25
CA ASN A 109 -11.91 0.97 -12.20
C ASN A 109 -10.98 2.12 -12.61
N SER A 110 -9.79 2.23 -12.03
CA SER A 110 -8.78 3.26 -12.33
C SER A 110 -7.79 2.81 -13.40
N ASP A 111 -6.86 3.70 -13.76
CA ASP A 111 -5.74 3.41 -14.67
C ASP A 111 -4.47 2.92 -13.93
N ILE A 112 -4.54 2.67 -12.63
CA ILE A 112 -3.43 2.12 -11.85
C ILE A 112 -2.96 0.80 -12.48
N LYS A 113 -1.67 0.74 -12.80
CA LYS A 113 -1.07 -0.44 -13.47
C LYS A 113 -0.23 -1.31 -12.54
N LYS A 114 0.22 -0.75 -11.44
CA LYS A 114 1.02 -1.45 -10.42
C LYS A 114 0.36 -1.32 -9.06
N LEU A 115 0.10 -2.45 -8.43
CA LEU A 115 -0.44 -2.49 -7.07
C LEU A 115 0.40 -3.40 -6.21
N VAL A 116 0.84 -2.90 -5.07
CA VAL A 116 1.43 -3.71 -3.99
C VAL A 116 0.38 -3.87 -2.91
N MET A 117 -0.01 -5.10 -2.66
CA MET A 117 -1.01 -5.44 -1.65
C MET A 117 -0.36 -6.17 -0.49
N ILE A 118 -0.53 -5.62 0.72
CA ILE A 118 -0.13 -6.23 1.98
C ILE A 118 -1.41 -6.63 2.72
N SER A 119 -1.39 -7.70 3.47
CA SER A 119 -2.53 -8.13 4.27
C SER A 119 -2.12 -9.03 5.43
N CYS A 120 -2.70 -8.81 6.58
CA CYS A 120 -2.57 -9.69 7.75
C CYS A 120 -3.69 -10.76 7.83
N ASN A 121 -4.58 -10.84 6.84
CA ASN A 121 -5.69 -11.79 6.80
C ASN A 121 -5.78 -12.50 5.45
N PRO A 122 -5.43 -13.80 5.37
CA PRO A 122 -5.48 -14.58 4.13
C PRO A 122 -6.87 -14.65 3.48
N ILE A 123 -7.94 -14.60 4.28
CA ILE A 123 -9.32 -14.70 3.77
C ILE A 123 -9.70 -13.42 3.01
N SER A 124 -9.51 -12.25 3.61
CA SER A 124 -9.77 -10.99 2.93
C SER A 124 -8.85 -10.78 1.73
N PHE A 125 -7.57 -11.18 1.87
CA PHE A 125 -6.60 -11.16 0.77
C PHE A 125 -7.09 -11.98 -0.42
N SER A 126 -7.45 -13.26 -0.22
CA SER A 126 -7.91 -14.15 -1.31
C SER A 126 -9.12 -13.59 -2.05
N ARG A 127 -10.10 -13.02 -1.32
CA ARG A 127 -11.27 -12.39 -1.92
C ARG A 127 -10.90 -11.19 -2.80
N ASP A 128 -10.03 -10.31 -2.29
CA ASP A 128 -9.63 -9.09 -3.00
C ASP A 128 -8.75 -9.43 -4.21
N VAL A 129 -7.89 -10.46 -4.11
CA VAL A 129 -7.10 -11.02 -5.21
C VAL A 129 -7.97 -11.52 -6.35
N GLN A 130 -9.05 -12.26 -6.05
CA GLN A 130 -9.95 -12.78 -7.09
C GLN A 130 -10.52 -11.63 -7.93
N ASN A 131 -10.98 -10.56 -7.29
CA ASN A 131 -11.54 -9.41 -7.98
C ASN A 131 -10.50 -8.71 -8.87
N LEU A 132 -9.25 -8.60 -8.41
CA LEU A 132 -8.15 -8.01 -9.18
C LEU A 132 -7.83 -8.84 -10.44
N VAL A 133 -7.73 -10.16 -10.28
CA VAL A 133 -7.43 -11.07 -11.39
C VAL A 133 -8.54 -11.05 -12.42
N ASP A 134 -9.80 -11.07 -11.98
CA ASP A 134 -10.98 -10.98 -12.87
C ASP A 134 -11.01 -9.64 -13.64
N ALA A 135 -10.42 -8.59 -13.04
CA ALA A 135 -10.29 -7.26 -13.67
C ALA A 135 -9.02 -7.10 -14.54
N GLY A 136 -8.28 -8.17 -14.78
CA GLY A 136 -7.13 -8.19 -15.68
C GLY A 136 -5.77 -7.88 -15.05
N PHE A 137 -5.69 -7.82 -13.71
CA PHE A 137 -4.39 -7.79 -13.05
C PHE A 137 -3.74 -9.17 -13.05
N VAL A 138 -2.45 -9.21 -13.31
CA VAL A 138 -1.62 -10.41 -13.18
C VAL A 138 -0.95 -10.37 -11.82
N MET A 139 -1.24 -11.40 -11.00
CA MET A 139 -0.63 -11.57 -9.68
C MET A 139 0.78 -12.13 -9.81
N GLY A 140 1.73 -11.51 -9.14
CA GLY A 140 3.08 -12.02 -8.97
C GLY A 140 3.18 -13.05 -7.84
N THR A 141 4.39 -13.29 -7.38
CA THR A 141 4.63 -14.21 -6.25
C THR A 141 3.96 -13.68 -4.98
N VAL A 142 3.34 -14.58 -4.24
CA VAL A 142 2.83 -14.32 -2.90
C VAL A 142 3.95 -14.64 -1.90
N THR A 143 4.38 -13.63 -1.15
CA THR A 143 5.44 -13.79 -0.15
C THR A 143 4.82 -13.71 1.25
N PRO A 144 4.77 -14.84 1.98
CA PRO A 144 4.40 -14.82 3.38
C PRO A 144 5.56 -14.30 4.24
N VAL A 145 5.26 -13.46 5.21
CA VAL A 145 6.25 -12.87 6.12
C VAL A 145 5.81 -13.06 7.56
N ASP A 146 6.58 -13.81 8.32
CA ASP A 146 6.38 -13.98 9.77
C ASP A 146 6.92 -12.75 10.51
N GLN A 147 6.02 -11.81 10.81
CA GLN A 147 6.37 -10.57 11.49
C GLN A 147 6.17 -10.63 13.00
N PHE A 148 5.34 -11.55 13.48
CA PHE A 148 4.92 -11.62 14.88
C PHE A 148 5.39 -12.93 15.53
N ILE A 149 6.55 -12.90 16.18
CA ILE A 149 7.08 -14.05 16.92
C ILE A 149 6.06 -14.50 17.97
N TYR A 150 5.75 -15.78 18.00
CA TYR A 150 4.76 -16.42 18.90
C TYR A 150 3.29 -16.04 18.63
N SER A 151 2.97 -15.53 17.44
CA SER A 151 1.59 -15.23 17.02
C SER A 151 1.25 -16.02 15.75
N PRO A 152 0.01 -16.50 15.58
CA PRO A 152 -0.44 -17.12 14.33
C PRO A 152 -0.67 -16.10 13.20
N HIS A 153 -0.33 -14.83 13.41
CA HIS A 153 -0.53 -13.78 12.43
C HIS A 153 0.62 -13.74 11.44
N LEU A 154 0.29 -13.96 10.18
CA LEU A 154 1.18 -13.91 9.04
C LEU A 154 0.84 -12.69 8.20
N GLU A 155 1.84 -11.90 7.84
CA GLU A 155 1.69 -10.88 6.80
C GLU A 155 1.89 -11.53 5.43
N ILE A 156 1.12 -11.08 4.47
CA ILE A 156 1.22 -11.54 3.08
C ILE A 156 1.45 -10.32 2.22
N ILE A 157 2.42 -10.37 1.32
CA ILE A 157 2.64 -9.34 0.32
C ILE A 157 2.63 -9.96 -1.09
N SER A 158 1.98 -9.28 -2.03
CA SER A 158 2.03 -9.62 -3.45
C SER A 158 1.99 -8.37 -4.32
N ILE A 159 2.57 -8.49 -5.50
CA ILE A 159 2.63 -7.44 -6.51
C ILE A 159 1.67 -7.82 -7.64
N PHE A 160 0.88 -6.86 -8.07
CA PHE A 160 -0.07 -7.02 -9.17
C PHE A 160 0.27 -6.01 -10.26
N ASN A 161 0.26 -6.47 -11.50
CA ASN A 161 0.49 -5.62 -12.68
C ASN A 161 -0.61 -5.84 -13.71
N ARG A 162 -0.96 -4.80 -14.45
CA ARG A 162 -1.81 -4.92 -15.65
C ARG A 162 -1.26 -4.06 -16.79
N ALA A 163 -1.64 -4.42 -18.01
CA ALA A 163 -1.21 -3.73 -19.22
C ALA A 163 -1.70 -2.26 -19.26
#